data_83faaa1200068ccfbe09aeb294ccb2d1
#
_entry.id   83faaa1200068ccfbe09aeb294ccb2d1
#
_cell.length_a   1.000
_cell.length_b   1.000
_cell.length_c   1.000
_cell.angle_alpha   90.00
_cell.angle_beta   90.00
_cell.angle_gamma   90.00
#
_symmetry.space_group_name_H-M   'P 1'
#
loop_
_entity.id
_entity.type
_entity.pdbx_description
1 polymer ?
#
loop_
_entity_poly.entity_id
_entity_poly.type
_entity_poly.pdbx_seq_one_letter_code
_entity_poly.pdbx_strand_id
1 'polypeptide(L)'
;MSGIIKKGKDSVSKNPYYMISLSGAYDSQSFWKAKDIEETDNILNKPGLDCIYTDCTDISGSLYFCSDEAKTELEKRLAHIPVNALHFIDSGDYHYVSLLFLQRINRPFSLLLFDHHSDCMESAFGGGLLTCGSWVLHALENLPNLKKAVLVGPADEDKTAEQLLKDSRITWVTEAE
;
A
#
# COMPACT_ATOMS: atom_id res chain seq x y z
N MET A 1 -18.73 15.65 2.97
CA MET A 1 -19.55 14.83 2.07
C MET A 1 -18.59 14.05 1.18
N SER A 2 -18.38 12.77 1.45
CA SER A 2 -17.43 11.94 0.73
C SER A 2 -17.97 11.57 -0.65
N GLY A 3 -17.37 12.12 -1.70
CA GLY A 3 -17.76 11.85 -3.08
C GLY A 3 -17.14 10.56 -3.59
N ILE A 4 -17.88 9.46 -3.54
CA ILE A 4 -17.60 8.31 -4.39
C ILE A 4 -18.05 8.72 -5.80
N ILE A 5 -17.10 9.09 -6.67
CA ILE A 5 -17.42 9.37 -8.08
C ILE A 5 -17.60 8.02 -8.79
N LYS A 6 -18.84 7.52 -8.81
CA LYS A 6 -19.24 6.48 -9.76
C LYS A 6 -19.44 7.13 -11.12
N LYS A 7 -18.50 6.97 -12.03
CA LYS A 7 -18.69 7.32 -13.45
C LYS A 7 -19.35 6.16 -14.19
N GLY A 8 -20.55 6.42 -14.73
CA GLY A 8 -21.15 5.70 -15.87
C GLY A 8 -21.83 4.37 -15.54
N LYS A 9 -23.03 4.18 -16.11
CA LYS A 9 -23.84 2.95 -16.06
C LYS A 9 -23.35 1.83 -17.00
N ASP A 10 -22.10 1.87 -17.46
CA ASP A 10 -21.49 0.81 -18.24
C ASP A 10 -20.83 -0.19 -17.30
N SER A 11 -20.97 -1.48 -17.58
CA SER A 11 -20.50 -2.58 -16.75
C SER A 11 -19.07 -2.34 -16.25
N VAL A 12 -18.90 -2.21 -14.93
CA VAL A 12 -17.58 -2.16 -14.31
C VAL A 12 -16.77 -3.37 -14.80
N SER A 13 -15.53 -3.15 -15.22
CA SER A 13 -14.60 -4.19 -15.63
C SER A 13 -14.58 -5.31 -14.59
N LYS A 14 -14.39 -6.55 -15.03
CA LYS A 14 -14.29 -7.70 -14.12
C LYS A 14 -13.13 -7.57 -13.12
N ASN A 15 -12.11 -6.78 -13.47
CA ASN A 15 -10.90 -6.56 -12.65
C ASN A 15 -10.54 -5.07 -12.63
N PRO A 16 -11.26 -4.22 -11.90
CA PRO A 16 -10.88 -2.83 -11.73
C PRO A 16 -9.57 -2.72 -10.93
N TYR A 17 -8.81 -1.65 -11.16
CA TYR A 17 -7.75 -1.24 -10.26
C TYR A 17 -8.22 -0.09 -9.37
N TYR A 18 -7.59 0.04 -8.21
CA TYR A 18 -7.99 0.99 -7.19
C TYR A 18 -6.89 2.01 -6.96
N MET A 19 -7.23 3.29 -7.02
CA MET A 19 -6.32 4.39 -6.70
C MET A 19 -6.73 5.03 -5.39
N ILE A 20 -5.77 5.12 -4.46
CA ILE A 20 -5.95 5.68 -3.13
C ILE A 20 -5.10 6.93 -3.06
N SER A 21 -5.74 8.09 -3.03
CA SER A 21 -5.06 9.38 -2.98
C SER A 21 -5.06 9.92 -1.56
N LEU A 22 -3.87 10.18 -1.02
CA LEU A 22 -3.68 10.74 0.32
C LEU A 22 -3.01 12.12 0.28
N SER A 23 -2.13 12.37 -0.72
CA SER A 23 -1.46 13.67 -0.89
C SER A 23 -2.07 14.53 -2.01
N GLY A 24 -2.92 13.95 -2.86
CA GLY A 24 -3.36 14.57 -4.10
C GLY A 24 -2.34 14.46 -5.24
N ALA A 25 -1.28 13.64 -5.10
CA ALA A 25 -0.24 13.49 -6.13
C ALA A 25 -0.80 13.03 -7.48
N TYR A 26 -1.89 12.28 -7.47
CA TYR A 26 -2.54 11.84 -8.70
C TYR A 26 -3.31 12.92 -9.43
N ASP A 27 -3.63 14.06 -8.79
CA ASP A 27 -4.44 15.12 -9.41
C ASP A 27 -3.76 15.77 -10.60
N SER A 28 -2.42 15.84 -10.57
CA SER A 28 -1.60 16.38 -11.66
C SER A 28 -1.27 15.34 -12.75
N GLN A 29 -1.60 14.05 -12.54
CA GLN A 29 -1.23 12.98 -13.44
C GLN A 29 -2.40 12.63 -14.37
N SER A 30 -2.10 12.45 -15.67
CA SER A 30 -3.13 12.20 -16.68
C SER A 30 -3.40 10.71 -16.92
N PHE A 31 -2.48 9.81 -16.55
CA PHE A 31 -2.53 8.40 -16.95
C PHE A 31 -3.80 7.65 -16.50
N TRP A 32 -4.41 8.06 -15.40
CA TRP A 32 -5.64 7.46 -14.88
C TRP A 32 -6.91 8.21 -15.29
N LYS A 33 -6.78 9.47 -15.73
CA LYS A 33 -7.91 10.31 -16.17
C LYS A 33 -8.34 10.05 -17.61
N ALA A 34 -7.47 9.43 -18.39
CA ALA A 34 -7.60 9.38 -19.83
C ALA A 34 -8.59 8.30 -20.30
N LYS A 35 -9.85 8.70 -20.46
CA LYS A 35 -10.75 8.02 -21.43
C LYS A 35 -10.53 8.49 -22.88
N ASP A 36 -9.74 9.56 -23.10
CA ASP A 36 -9.68 10.30 -24.37
C ASP A 36 -8.27 10.47 -24.96
N ILE A 37 -7.29 9.63 -24.59
CA ILE A 37 -5.96 9.70 -25.19
C ILE A 37 -5.85 8.61 -26.26
N GLU A 38 -5.95 9.01 -27.51
CA GLU A 38 -5.82 8.14 -28.68
C GLU A 38 -4.40 7.57 -28.91
N GLU A 39 -3.39 8.03 -28.18
CA GLU A 39 -1.99 7.67 -28.44
C GLU A 39 -1.14 7.60 -27.15
N THR A 40 -1.30 6.60 -26.33
CA THR A 40 -0.20 6.13 -25.49
C THR A 40 -0.33 4.63 -25.28
N ASP A 41 0.77 3.88 -25.46
CA ASP A 41 0.95 2.46 -25.11
C ASP A 41 0.78 2.19 -23.60
N ASN A 42 -0.07 2.95 -22.94
CA ASN A 42 -0.26 2.89 -21.52
C ASN A 42 -1.12 1.66 -21.18
N ILE A 43 -0.51 0.71 -20.49
CA ILE A 43 -1.14 -0.55 -20.06
C ILE A 43 -2.45 -0.30 -19.30
N LEU A 44 -2.55 0.84 -18.60
CA LEU A 44 -3.70 1.21 -17.77
C LEU A 44 -4.91 1.72 -18.58
N ASN A 45 -4.68 2.11 -19.85
CA ASN A 45 -5.74 2.59 -20.75
C ASN A 45 -6.31 1.50 -21.66
N LYS A 46 -6.02 0.23 -21.39
CA LYS A 46 -6.62 -0.86 -22.17
C LYS A 46 -8.14 -0.89 -21.99
N PRO A 47 -8.91 -1.08 -23.06
CA PRO A 47 -10.35 -1.29 -22.95
C PRO A 47 -10.65 -2.43 -21.95
N GLY A 48 -11.45 -2.13 -20.93
CA GLY A 48 -11.84 -3.12 -19.91
C GLY A 48 -11.14 -2.99 -18.56
N LEU A 49 -10.23 -2.01 -18.35
CA LEU A 49 -9.69 -1.66 -17.05
C LEU A 49 -10.36 -0.38 -16.55
N ASP A 50 -11.19 -0.50 -15.53
CA ASP A 50 -11.82 0.64 -14.86
C ASP A 50 -11.00 1.05 -13.63
N CYS A 51 -10.78 2.35 -13.46
CA CYS A 51 -10.19 2.93 -12.27
C CYS A 51 -11.27 3.26 -11.24
N ILE A 52 -11.11 2.79 -10.03
CA ILE A 52 -11.91 3.20 -8.88
C ILE A 52 -11.03 4.08 -7.99
N TYR A 53 -11.33 5.37 -7.98
CA TYR A 53 -10.59 6.36 -7.23
C TYR A 53 -11.22 6.56 -5.85
N THR A 54 -10.37 6.56 -4.81
CA THR A 54 -10.76 6.82 -3.42
C THR A 54 -9.95 8.01 -2.90
N ASP A 55 -10.65 9.08 -2.59
CA ASP A 55 -10.06 10.28 -2.00
C ASP A 55 -9.91 10.12 -0.48
N CYS A 56 -8.69 10.27 0.01
CA CYS A 56 -8.30 10.24 1.42
C CYS A 56 -7.48 11.48 1.80
N THR A 57 -7.46 12.53 0.97
CA THR A 57 -6.62 13.73 1.15
C THR A 57 -7.02 14.55 2.37
N ASP A 58 -8.24 14.39 2.87
CA ASP A 58 -8.78 15.06 4.06
C ASP A 58 -8.42 14.37 5.38
N ILE A 59 -7.73 13.21 5.34
CA ILE A 59 -7.37 12.46 6.54
C ILE A 59 -6.08 13.02 7.14
N SER A 60 -6.20 13.75 8.23
CA SER A 60 -5.06 14.28 8.98
C SER A 60 -4.33 13.17 9.75
N GLY A 61 -3.01 13.33 9.97
CA GLY A 61 -2.21 12.37 10.73
C GLY A 61 -1.87 11.09 9.94
N SER A 62 -1.84 11.20 8.61
CA SER A 62 -1.55 10.10 7.69
C SER A 62 -0.21 10.24 6.94
N LEU A 63 0.46 11.40 6.98
CA LEU A 63 1.72 11.63 6.26
C LEU A 63 2.91 11.05 7.04
N TYR A 64 3.71 10.18 6.43
CA TYR A 64 4.85 9.43 7.00
C TYR A 64 4.49 8.45 8.12
N PHE A 65 3.54 8.79 8.98
CA PHE A 65 3.04 7.97 10.06
C PHE A 65 1.52 7.93 10.04
N CYS A 66 0.95 6.93 10.70
CA CYS A 66 -0.49 6.75 10.80
C CYS A 66 -0.92 6.87 12.26
N SER A 67 -1.60 7.96 12.61
CA SER A 67 -2.23 8.07 13.93
C SER A 67 -3.38 7.05 14.07
N ASP A 68 -3.79 6.73 15.29
CA ASP A 68 -4.89 5.80 15.53
C ASP A 68 -6.20 6.29 14.92
N GLU A 69 -6.44 7.61 14.93
CA GLU A 69 -7.60 8.22 14.30
C GLU A 69 -7.52 8.11 12.77
N ALA A 70 -6.35 8.40 12.19
CA ALA A 70 -6.12 8.26 10.76
C ALA A 70 -6.29 6.80 10.31
N LYS A 71 -5.74 5.86 11.08
CA LYS A 71 -5.89 4.42 10.83
C LYS A 71 -7.35 4.00 10.80
N THR A 72 -8.11 4.40 11.82
CA THR A 72 -9.54 4.08 11.91
C THR A 72 -10.33 4.62 10.72
N GLU A 73 -10.07 5.86 10.32
CA GLU A 73 -10.76 6.47 9.19
C GLU A 73 -10.33 5.85 7.86
N LEU A 74 -9.03 5.52 7.67
CA LEU A 74 -8.54 4.81 6.50
C LEU A 74 -9.17 3.42 6.40
N GLU A 75 -9.17 2.63 7.48
CA GLU A 75 -9.79 1.30 7.50
C GLU A 75 -11.25 1.35 7.06
N LYS A 76 -12.00 2.32 7.57
CA LYS A 76 -13.40 2.53 7.19
C LYS A 76 -13.55 2.93 5.73
N ARG A 77 -12.73 3.88 5.26
CA ARG A 77 -12.81 4.41 3.89
C ARG A 77 -12.38 3.40 2.84
N LEU A 78 -11.40 2.55 3.17
CA LEU A 78 -10.87 1.52 2.30
C LEU A 78 -11.59 0.16 2.42
N ALA A 79 -12.57 0.02 3.32
CA ALA A 79 -13.24 -1.25 3.59
C ALA A 79 -13.88 -1.90 2.35
N HIS A 80 -14.35 -1.07 1.40
CA HIS A 80 -14.99 -1.53 0.17
C HIS A 80 -14.01 -2.04 -0.89
N ILE A 81 -12.71 -1.77 -0.75
CA ILE A 81 -11.68 -2.16 -1.71
C ILE A 81 -11.28 -3.63 -1.46
N PRO A 82 -11.38 -4.53 -2.46
CA PRO A 82 -10.96 -5.92 -2.30
C PRO A 82 -9.46 -6.05 -2.05
N VAL A 83 -9.05 -6.98 -1.20
CA VAL A 83 -7.63 -7.26 -0.93
C VAL A 83 -6.93 -7.84 -2.14
N ASN A 84 -7.63 -8.67 -2.93
CA ASN A 84 -7.10 -9.36 -4.11
C ASN A 84 -7.25 -8.53 -5.39
N ALA A 85 -6.94 -7.25 -5.32
CA ALA A 85 -7.00 -6.32 -6.45
C ALA A 85 -5.64 -5.62 -6.66
N LEU A 86 -5.51 -4.89 -7.76
CA LEU A 86 -4.39 -3.99 -7.99
C LEU A 86 -4.69 -2.66 -7.30
N HIS A 87 -3.81 -2.26 -6.38
CA HIS A 87 -3.89 -1.02 -5.64
C HIS A 87 -2.75 -0.08 -6.03
N PHE A 88 -3.07 1.16 -6.33
CA PHE A 88 -2.12 2.25 -6.42
C PHE A 88 -2.27 3.07 -5.14
N ILE A 89 -1.24 3.02 -4.30
CA ILE A 89 -1.19 3.77 -3.05
C ILE A 89 -0.25 4.94 -3.29
N ASP A 90 -0.76 6.14 -3.29
CA ASP A 90 -0.11 7.44 -3.42
C ASP A 90 1.45 7.41 -3.55
N SER A 91 2.17 8.11 -2.67
CA SER A 91 3.65 8.07 -2.59
C SER A 91 4.14 7.06 -1.55
N GLY A 92 5.46 6.81 -1.53
CA GLY A 92 6.10 5.94 -0.54
C GLY A 92 5.86 6.35 0.92
N ASP A 93 5.55 7.64 1.16
CA ASP A 93 5.21 8.16 2.49
C ASP A 93 3.98 7.49 3.12
N TYR A 94 3.15 6.86 2.29
CA TYR A 94 1.92 6.15 2.69
C TYR A 94 2.04 4.64 2.55
N HIS A 95 3.25 4.09 2.40
CA HIS A 95 3.50 2.67 2.16
C HIS A 95 2.87 1.76 3.23
N TYR A 96 2.73 2.26 4.45
CA TYR A 96 2.04 1.58 5.56
C TYR A 96 0.57 1.22 5.27
N VAL A 97 -0.08 1.85 4.30
CA VAL A 97 -1.46 1.50 3.88
C VAL A 97 -1.52 0.04 3.41
N SER A 98 -0.41 -0.51 2.92
CA SER A 98 -0.29 -1.94 2.59
C SER A 98 -0.66 -2.83 3.77
N LEU A 99 -0.27 -2.46 5.01
CA LEU A 99 -0.62 -3.22 6.22
C LEU A 99 -2.15 -3.30 6.41
N LEU A 100 -2.88 -2.21 6.12
CA LEU A 100 -4.35 -2.17 6.26
C LEU A 100 -5.06 -3.17 5.33
N PHE A 101 -4.45 -3.52 4.21
CA PHE A 101 -4.94 -4.59 3.34
C PHE A 101 -4.50 -5.96 3.84
N LEU A 102 -3.24 -6.14 4.23
CA LEU A 102 -2.70 -7.41 4.67
C LEU A 102 -3.43 -7.96 5.91
N GLN A 103 -3.79 -7.10 6.87
CA GLN A 103 -4.52 -7.50 8.07
C GLN A 103 -5.91 -8.09 7.79
N ARG A 104 -6.47 -7.86 6.61
CA ARG A 104 -7.77 -8.40 6.16
C ARG A 104 -7.65 -9.79 5.54
N ILE A 105 -6.42 -10.33 5.39
CA ILE A 105 -6.19 -11.67 4.85
C ILE A 105 -6.37 -12.70 5.97
N ASN A 106 -7.41 -13.51 5.88
CA ASN A 106 -7.80 -14.49 6.90
C ASN A 106 -7.28 -15.91 6.63
N ARG A 107 -6.32 -16.08 5.72
CA ARG A 107 -5.68 -17.35 5.36
C ARG A 107 -4.16 -17.17 5.35
N PRO A 108 -3.37 -18.27 5.46
CA PRO A 108 -1.91 -18.18 5.32
C PRO A 108 -1.50 -17.51 4.00
N PHE A 109 -0.53 -16.58 4.09
CA PHE A 109 0.01 -15.88 2.93
C PHE A 109 1.49 -15.59 3.08
N SER A 110 2.15 -15.23 1.99
CA SER A 110 3.50 -14.71 1.95
C SER A 110 3.49 -13.29 1.38
N LEU A 111 4.36 -12.44 1.93
CA LEU A 111 4.63 -11.10 1.41
C LEU A 111 5.84 -11.17 0.49
N LEU A 112 5.75 -10.54 -0.68
CA LEU A 112 6.88 -10.24 -1.55
C LEU A 112 6.94 -8.73 -1.71
N LEU A 113 8.00 -8.11 -1.19
CA LEU A 113 8.23 -6.66 -1.22
C LEU A 113 9.44 -6.36 -2.09
N PHE A 114 9.26 -5.47 -3.06
CA PHE A 114 10.33 -4.87 -3.85
C PHE A 114 10.47 -3.43 -3.39
N ASP A 115 11.50 -3.16 -2.58
CA ASP A 115 11.77 -1.83 -2.03
C ASP A 115 13.25 -1.70 -1.69
N HIS A 116 13.78 -0.47 -1.77
CA HIS A 116 15.12 -0.14 -1.34
C HIS A 116 15.28 -0.17 0.20
N HIS A 117 14.16 -0.12 0.93
CA HIS A 117 14.11 -0.22 2.39
C HIS A 117 13.40 -1.51 2.82
N SER A 118 13.77 -2.00 4.00
CA SER A 118 13.11 -3.19 4.57
C SER A 118 11.71 -2.90 5.11
N ASP A 119 11.42 -1.63 5.45
CA ASP A 119 10.25 -1.18 6.21
C ASP A 119 10.05 -1.95 7.54
N CYS A 120 11.18 -2.38 8.12
CA CYS A 120 11.26 -3.10 9.37
C CYS A 120 11.92 -2.26 10.50
N MET A 121 11.93 -0.93 10.37
CA MET A 121 12.53 -0.05 11.36
C MET A 121 11.68 0.01 12.63
N GLU A 122 12.32 0.06 13.79
CA GLU A 122 11.65 0.42 15.03
C GLU A 122 11.24 1.91 14.97
N SER A 123 10.05 2.21 15.49
CA SER A 123 9.61 3.60 15.56
C SER A 123 10.54 4.43 16.44
N ALA A 124 11.09 5.51 15.87
CA ALA A 124 11.98 6.43 16.59
C ALA A 124 11.33 7.09 17.82
N PHE A 125 10.00 7.10 17.89
CA PHE A 125 9.22 7.71 18.96
C PHE A 125 8.81 6.72 20.05
N GLY A 126 9.21 5.44 19.94
CA GLY A 126 8.75 4.38 20.85
C GLY A 126 7.27 4.05 20.66
N GLY A 127 6.79 3.00 21.34
CA GLY A 127 5.35 2.75 21.46
C GLY A 127 4.63 2.18 20.23
N GLY A 128 5.34 1.72 19.22
CA GLY A 128 4.70 0.98 18.12
C GLY A 128 3.93 1.85 17.12
N LEU A 129 4.34 3.11 16.93
CA LEU A 129 3.75 3.99 15.92
C LEU A 129 3.93 3.40 14.52
N LEU A 130 2.84 3.24 13.79
CA LEU A 130 2.84 2.77 12.41
C LEU A 130 3.39 3.88 11.50
N THR A 131 4.46 3.58 10.77
CA THR A 131 5.11 4.51 9.83
C THR A 131 5.33 3.84 8.47
N CYS A 132 5.68 4.63 7.44
CA CYS A 132 6.09 4.11 6.14
C CYS A 132 7.29 3.14 6.25
N GLY A 133 8.22 3.36 7.17
CA GLY A 133 9.40 2.51 7.38
C GLY A 133 9.23 1.40 8.42
N SER A 134 8.06 1.23 9.05
CA SER A 134 7.86 0.22 10.11
C SER A 134 6.75 -0.78 9.83
N TRP A 135 6.02 -0.65 8.74
CA TRP A 135 4.80 -1.43 8.50
C TRP A 135 5.06 -2.94 8.30
N VAL A 136 6.22 -3.32 7.76
CA VAL A 136 6.60 -4.73 7.63
C VAL A 136 6.90 -5.34 9.00
N LEU A 137 7.57 -4.61 9.90
CA LEU A 137 7.74 -5.01 11.30
C LEU A 137 6.39 -5.27 11.96
N HIS A 138 5.46 -4.31 11.86
CA HIS A 138 4.10 -4.48 12.37
C HIS A 138 3.38 -5.69 11.77
N ALA A 139 3.56 -5.96 10.47
CA ALA A 139 2.99 -7.15 9.82
C ALA A 139 3.55 -8.44 10.41
N LEU A 140 4.87 -8.52 10.61
CA LEU A 140 5.54 -9.69 11.18
C LEU A 140 5.13 -9.96 12.63
N GLU A 141 4.95 -8.91 13.42
CA GLU A 141 4.58 -9.02 14.83
C GLU A 141 3.09 -9.36 15.03
N ASN A 142 2.21 -8.79 14.22
CA ASN A 142 0.78 -8.78 14.51
C ASN A 142 -0.09 -9.62 13.56
N LEU A 143 0.46 -10.09 12.43
CA LEU A 143 -0.31 -10.87 11.46
C LEU A 143 0.03 -12.37 11.54
N PRO A 144 -0.74 -13.18 12.26
CA PRO A 144 -0.44 -14.61 12.45
C PRO A 144 -0.53 -15.42 11.13
N ASN A 145 -1.21 -14.87 10.13
CA ASN A 145 -1.34 -15.49 8.81
C ASN A 145 -0.16 -15.18 7.88
N LEU A 146 0.70 -14.19 8.17
CA LEU A 146 1.93 -13.95 7.44
C LEU A 146 2.96 -15.03 7.79
N LYS A 147 3.22 -15.94 6.83
CA LYS A 147 4.09 -17.10 7.02
C LYS A 147 5.50 -16.87 6.49
N LYS A 148 5.67 -15.98 5.52
CA LYS A 148 6.94 -15.64 4.92
C LYS A 148 6.92 -14.21 4.39
N ALA A 149 8.03 -13.50 4.55
CA ALA A 149 8.31 -12.23 3.90
C ALA A 149 9.60 -12.38 3.06
N VAL A 150 9.52 -12.03 1.79
CA VAL A 150 10.68 -11.94 0.90
C VAL A 150 10.86 -10.46 0.60
N LEU A 151 11.98 -9.89 1.05
CA LEU A 151 12.32 -8.48 0.89
C LEU A 151 13.42 -8.40 -0.17
N VAL A 152 13.11 -7.76 -1.29
CA VAL A 152 14.00 -7.67 -2.46
C VAL A 152 14.40 -6.22 -2.65
N GLY A 153 15.71 -5.95 -2.60
CA GLY A 153 16.31 -4.65 -2.84
C GLY A 153 16.65 -3.79 -1.62
N PRO A 154 16.42 -4.23 -0.35
CA PRO A 154 16.92 -3.44 0.77
C PRO A 154 18.43 -3.26 0.67
N ALA A 155 18.89 -2.03 0.96
CA ALA A 155 20.31 -1.73 1.02
C ALA A 155 20.97 -2.53 2.16
N ASP A 156 22.24 -2.93 1.97
CA ASP A 156 23.01 -3.64 2.99
C ASP A 156 23.17 -2.87 4.32
N GLU A 157 23.01 -1.54 4.25
CA GLU A 157 23.10 -0.63 5.40
C GLU A 157 21.76 -0.39 6.09
N ASP A 158 20.69 -1.07 5.67
CA ASP A 158 19.38 -0.90 6.27
C ASP A 158 19.41 -1.23 7.77
N LYS A 159 19.08 -0.25 8.60
CA LYS A 159 19.07 -0.34 10.08
C LYS A 159 17.84 -1.09 10.58
N THR A 160 17.60 -2.24 10.06
CA THR A 160 16.55 -3.15 10.55
C THR A 160 16.90 -3.63 11.96
N ALA A 161 15.86 -3.82 12.79
CA ALA A 161 16.04 -4.39 14.12
C ALA A 161 16.81 -5.71 14.07
N GLU A 162 17.90 -5.83 14.84
CA GLU A 162 18.80 -6.99 14.80
C GLU A 162 18.09 -8.34 15.02
N GLN A 163 17.02 -8.34 15.81
CA GLN A 163 16.17 -9.51 16.02
C GLN A 163 15.48 -10.00 14.75
N LEU A 164 15.14 -9.10 13.83
CA LEU A 164 14.45 -9.45 12.58
C LEU A 164 15.39 -10.07 11.57
N LEU A 165 16.68 -9.75 11.60
CA LEU A 165 17.68 -10.42 10.78
C LEU A 165 17.76 -11.93 11.07
N LYS A 166 17.28 -12.35 12.24
CA LYS A 166 17.24 -13.75 12.69
C LYS A 166 15.84 -14.39 12.57
N ASP A 167 14.83 -13.64 12.12
CA ASP A 167 13.48 -14.19 11.94
C ASP A 167 13.44 -15.15 10.74
N SER A 168 13.20 -16.43 11.01
CA SER A 168 13.20 -17.48 9.99
C SER A 168 12.11 -17.30 8.90
N ARG A 169 11.16 -16.41 9.13
CA ARG A 169 10.14 -16.07 8.14
C ARG A 169 10.65 -15.13 7.07
N ILE A 170 11.76 -14.42 7.29
CA ILE A 170 12.28 -13.41 6.36
C ILE A 170 13.30 -14.05 5.43
N THR A 171 13.23 -13.71 4.18
CA THR A 171 14.28 -13.94 3.17
C THR A 171 14.70 -12.58 2.65
N TRP A 172 15.98 -12.26 2.77
CA TRP A 172 16.60 -11.06 2.26
C TRP A 172 17.20 -11.33 0.89
N VAL A 173 16.97 -10.45 -0.06
CA VAL A 173 17.61 -10.40 -1.37
C VAL A 173 18.10 -8.97 -1.52
N THR A 174 19.37 -8.73 -1.16
CA THR A 174 19.96 -7.40 -1.16
C THR A 174 20.42 -6.97 -2.55
N GLU A 175 20.80 -5.70 -2.73
CA GLU A 175 21.30 -5.20 -4.01
C GLU A 175 22.60 -5.89 -4.49
N ALA A 176 23.36 -6.47 -3.56
CA ALA A 176 24.62 -7.15 -3.88
C ALA A 176 24.46 -8.60 -4.39
N GLU A 177 23.26 -9.14 -4.31
CA GLU A 177 22.90 -10.50 -4.76
C GLU A 177 22.13 -10.46 -6.09
#